data_f2bf4f7847a81382173dc4a8049e0f87
#
_entry.id   f2bf4f7847a81382173dc4a8049e0f87
#
_cell.length_a   1.000
_cell.length_b   1.000
_cell.length_c   1.000
_cell.angle_alpha   90.00
_cell.angle_beta   90.00
_cell.angle_gamma   90.00
#
_symmetry.space_group_name_H-M   'P 1'
#
loop_
_entity.id
_entity.type
_entity.pdbx_description
1 polymer ?
#
loop_
_entity_poly.entity_id
_entity_poly.type
_entity_poly.pdbx_seq_one_letter_code
_entity_poly.pdbx_strand_id
1 'polypeptide(L)'
;MRIFPSEAEEKIVLVIISFVFGIIIGLLSASTSEVAIKATLTLSATFVGGYFAFKLNTLKDKKKEDAINVTSGNMAIFRLIRIFNGFYGYKKQFIDPFRDSPFKHVEIRPSIGLDSWDIKFDYEPLSYLLASSSPNLIAELASLNDEVVSTIEMMRVRNTHHADIVQPLMEKSGFYQGAKMTIDELDEMLGERLSDTMKELTSDMIEFVDSIATRTEKLINDMHMANKALFPKHQIVKMQKLNKSIQPTANASAD
;
A
#
# COMPACT_ATOMS: atom_id res chain seq x y z
N MET A 1 -1.24 19.49 -11.82
CA MET A 1 0.02 20.06 -11.26
C MET A 1 0.46 21.22 -12.11
N ARG A 2 0.39 22.45 -11.61
CA ARG A 2 0.80 23.64 -12.36
C ARG A 2 2.33 23.70 -12.37
N ILE A 3 2.93 23.55 -13.54
CA ILE A 3 4.38 23.65 -13.78
C ILE A 3 4.86 25.10 -13.64
N PHE A 4 3.92 26.04 -13.60
CA PHE A 4 4.19 27.46 -13.47
C PHE A 4 3.81 27.94 -12.05
N PRO A 5 4.57 28.91 -11.51
CA PRO A 5 4.18 29.58 -10.28
C PRO A 5 2.73 30.06 -10.37
N SER A 6 2.08 30.30 -9.25
CA SER A 6 0.72 30.85 -9.27
C SER A 6 0.70 32.11 -10.12
N GLU A 7 -0.42 32.42 -10.78
CA GLU A 7 -0.54 33.66 -11.59
C GLU A 7 -0.07 34.91 -10.83
N ALA A 8 -0.17 34.92 -9.51
CA ALA A 8 0.30 36.01 -8.66
C ALA A 8 1.84 36.07 -8.62
N GLU A 9 2.53 34.92 -8.50
CA GLU A 9 3.99 34.87 -8.47
C GLU A 9 4.60 35.20 -9.84
N GLU A 10 3.97 34.78 -10.94
CA GLU A 10 4.39 35.19 -12.29
C GLU A 10 4.23 36.68 -12.52
N LYS A 11 3.12 37.25 -12.07
CA LYS A 11 2.88 38.68 -12.17
C LYS A 11 3.89 39.49 -11.37
N ILE A 12 4.21 39.04 -10.14
CA ILE A 12 5.22 39.69 -9.30
C ILE A 12 6.60 39.66 -9.95
N VAL A 13 7.00 38.50 -10.49
CA VAL A 13 8.28 38.35 -11.19
C VAL A 13 8.34 39.21 -12.43
N LEU A 14 7.25 39.25 -13.23
CA LEU A 14 7.15 40.11 -14.41
C LEU A 14 7.24 41.60 -14.04
N VAL A 15 6.57 42.03 -12.96
CA VAL A 15 6.63 43.42 -12.47
C VAL A 15 8.06 43.75 -12.03
N ILE A 16 8.71 42.89 -11.28
CA ILE A 16 10.11 43.10 -10.84
C ILE A 16 11.05 43.19 -12.05
N ILE A 17 10.93 42.28 -13.02
CA ILE A 17 11.74 42.30 -14.24
C ILE A 17 11.50 43.59 -15.03
N SER A 18 10.22 43.99 -15.21
CA SER A 18 9.87 45.23 -15.92
C SER A 18 10.39 46.46 -15.21
N PHE A 19 10.34 46.48 -13.87
CA PHE A 19 10.86 47.58 -13.05
C PHE A 19 12.38 47.71 -13.15
N VAL A 20 13.09 46.58 -13.06
CA VAL A 20 14.56 46.53 -13.25
C VAL A 20 14.94 46.97 -14.66
N PHE A 21 14.24 46.49 -15.69
CA PHE A 21 14.46 46.93 -17.09
C PHE A 21 14.19 48.44 -17.26
N GLY A 22 13.13 48.98 -16.64
CA GLY A 22 12.83 50.40 -16.66
C GLY A 22 13.95 51.25 -16.02
N ILE A 23 14.49 50.81 -14.89
CA ILE A 23 15.64 51.47 -14.23
C ILE A 23 16.88 51.40 -15.14
N ILE A 24 17.16 50.27 -15.76
CA ILE A 24 18.29 50.10 -16.68
C ILE A 24 18.19 51.08 -17.87
N ILE A 25 17.04 51.12 -18.52
CA ILE A 25 16.81 52.04 -19.65
C ILE A 25 16.92 53.51 -19.22
N GLY A 26 16.35 53.84 -18.04
CA GLY A 26 16.43 55.18 -17.48
C GLY A 26 17.87 55.63 -17.18
N LEU A 27 18.69 54.76 -16.59
CA LEU A 27 20.09 55.03 -16.28
C LEU A 27 20.94 55.10 -17.56
N LEU A 28 20.69 54.26 -18.55
CA LEU A 28 21.36 54.31 -19.87
C LEU A 28 21.02 55.58 -20.65
N SER A 29 19.80 56.07 -20.54
CA SER A 29 19.36 57.30 -21.21
C SER A 29 19.90 58.57 -20.53
N ALA A 30 20.12 58.51 -19.21
CA ALA A 30 20.54 59.69 -18.43
C ALA A 30 22.07 59.79 -18.24
N SER A 31 22.83 58.77 -18.55
CA SER A 31 24.30 58.71 -18.25
C SER A 31 25.10 58.43 -19.51
N THR A 32 26.04 59.34 -19.82
CA THR A 32 27.11 59.12 -20.79
C THR A 32 28.38 58.53 -20.13
N SER A 33 28.33 58.19 -18.86
CA SER A 33 29.47 57.66 -18.10
C SER A 33 29.60 56.16 -18.34
N GLU A 34 30.76 55.72 -18.82
CA GLU A 34 31.16 54.33 -19.02
C GLU A 34 31.04 53.49 -17.75
N VAL A 35 31.30 54.11 -16.57
CA VAL A 35 31.22 53.46 -15.25
C VAL A 35 29.77 53.11 -14.89
N ALA A 36 28.82 54.00 -15.17
CA ALA A 36 27.39 53.76 -14.92
C ALA A 36 26.83 52.62 -15.77
N ILE A 37 27.26 52.55 -17.04
CA ILE A 37 26.85 51.47 -17.94
C ILE A 37 27.42 50.11 -17.46
N LYS A 38 28.68 50.06 -17.10
CA LYS A 38 29.30 48.83 -16.56
C LYS A 38 28.66 48.39 -15.26
N ALA A 39 28.36 49.29 -14.31
CA ALA A 39 27.72 48.98 -13.06
C ALA A 39 26.30 48.44 -13.28
N THR A 40 25.52 49.03 -14.19
CA THR A 40 24.15 48.59 -14.53
C THR A 40 24.14 47.20 -15.17
N LEU A 41 25.09 46.95 -16.10
CA LEU A 41 25.23 45.62 -16.72
C LEU A 41 25.60 44.55 -15.70
N THR A 42 26.56 44.86 -14.79
CA THR A 42 26.96 43.92 -13.74
C THR A 42 25.83 43.60 -12.78
N LEU A 43 25.08 44.62 -12.30
CA LEU A 43 23.89 44.44 -11.46
C LEU A 43 22.82 43.58 -12.15
N SER A 44 22.55 43.86 -13.41
CA SER A 44 21.56 43.12 -14.21
C SER A 44 21.96 41.66 -14.38
N ALA A 45 23.22 41.40 -14.73
CA ALA A 45 23.76 40.05 -14.89
C ALA A 45 23.69 39.27 -13.56
N THR A 46 24.01 39.91 -12.44
CA THR A 46 23.95 39.31 -11.10
C THR A 46 22.50 38.94 -10.74
N PHE A 47 21.56 39.85 -10.99
CA PHE A 47 20.14 39.61 -10.70
C PHE A 47 19.57 38.46 -11.55
N VAL A 48 19.84 38.47 -12.86
CA VAL A 48 19.41 37.41 -13.79
C VAL A 48 20.05 36.09 -13.39
N GLY A 49 21.35 36.07 -13.10
CA GLY A 49 22.05 34.88 -12.63
C GLY A 49 21.46 34.32 -11.35
N GLY A 50 21.23 35.19 -10.35
CA GLY A 50 20.58 34.81 -9.07
C GLY A 50 19.18 34.21 -9.27
N TYR A 51 18.36 34.83 -10.14
CA TYR A 51 17.02 34.33 -10.45
C TYR A 51 17.06 32.92 -11.09
N PHE A 52 17.92 32.73 -12.09
CA PHE A 52 18.07 31.41 -12.72
C PHE A 52 18.59 30.35 -11.74
N ALA A 53 19.56 30.70 -10.91
CA ALA A 53 20.07 29.79 -9.87
C ALA A 53 18.98 29.38 -8.89
N PHE A 54 18.18 30.32 -8.40
CA PHE A 54 17.02 30.05 -7.55
C PHE A 54 15.99 29.13 -8.24
N LYS A 55 15.61 29.45 -9.49
CA LYS A 55 14.65 28.64 -10.27
C LYS A 55 15.16 27.21 -10.47
N LEU A 56 16.43 27.04 -10.81
CA LEU A 56 17.05 25.73 -10.99
C LEU A 56 17.08 24.92 -9.69
N ASN A 57 17.41 25.56 -8.55
CA ASN A 57 17.38 24.90 -7.26
C ASN A 57 15.96 24.45 -6.87
N THR A 58 14.96 25.32 -7.01
CA THR A 58 13.55 24.98 -6.75
C THR A 58 13.08 23.80 -7.60
N LEU A 59 13.45 23.76 -8.89
CA LEU A 59 13.12 22.64 -9.77
C LEU A 59 13.82 21.35 -9.36
N LYS A 60 15.07 21.44 -8.90
CA LYS A 60 15.85 20.31 -8.40
C LYS A 60 15.24 19.75 -7.10
N ASP A 61 14.90 20.63 -6.17
CA ASP A 61 14.29 20.23 -4.89
C ASP A 61 12.95 19.56 -5.11
N LYS A 62 12.11 20.12 -5.99
CA LYS A 62 10.84 19.52 -6.38
C LYS A 62 11.00 18.14 -7.00
N LYS A 63 11.97 17.96 -7.91
CA LYS A 63 12.25 16.64 -8.49
C LYS A 63 12.69 15.63 -7.43
N LYS A 64 13.46 16.06 -6.45
CA LYS A 64 13.90 15.22 -5.33
C LYS A 64 12.71 14.82 -4.46
N GLU A 65 11.84 15.77 -4.14
CA GLU A 65 10.61 15.53 -3.38
C GLU A 65 9.67 14.56 -4.12
N ASP A 66 9.41 14.80 -5.41
CA ASP A 66 8.60 13.89 -6.24
C ASP A 66 9.18 12.46 -6.25
N ALA A 67 10.50 12.31 -6.33
CA ALA A 67 11.16 11.00 -6.31
C ALA A 67 11.00 10.29 -4.95
N ILE A 68 11.10 11.01 -3.84
CA ILE A 68 10.87 10.48 -2.49
C ILE A 68 9.41 10.01 -2.36
N ASN A 69 8.45 10.86 -2.74
CA ASN A 69 7.02 10.57 -2.66
C ASN A 69 6.64 9.36 -3.52
N VAL A 70 7.18 9.26 -4.74
CA VAL A 70 7.00 8.10 -5.63
C VAL A 70 7.55 6.83 -5.00
N THR A 71 8.73 6.89 -4.42
CA THR A 71 9.33 5.74 -3.73
C THR A 71 8.47 5.28 -2.56
N SER A 72 8.02 6.22 -1.72
CA SER A 72 7.16 5.93 -0.58
C SER A 72 5.82 5.32 -1.01
N GLY A 73 5.19 5.87 -2.04
CA GLY A 73 3.96 5.34 -2.61
C GLY A 73 4.12 3.93 -3.18
N ASN A 74 5.21 3.68 -3.90
CA ASN A 74 5.53 2.35 -4.45
C ASN A 74 5.80 1.34 -3.33
N MET A 75 6.48 1.74 -2.25
CA MET A 75 6.72 0.88 -1.09
C MET A 75 5.42 0.52 -0.36
N ALA A 76 4.49 1.48 -0.22
CA ALA A 76 3.18 1.20 0.35
C ALA A 76 2.39 0.19 -0.51
N ILE A 77 2.36 0.38 -1.83
CA ILE A 77 1.73 -0.58 -2.76
C ILE A 77 2.38 -1.96 -2.64
N PHE A 78 3.70 -2.03 -2.57
CA PHE A 78 4.43 -3.30 -2.42
C PHE A 78 4.06 -4.02 -1.10
N ARG A 79 3.93 -3.28 0.01
CA ARG A 79 3.47 -3.84 1.29
C ARG A 79 2.04 -4.38 1.18
N LEU A 80 1.14 -3.66 0.53
CA LEU A 80 -0.22 -4.13 0.25
C LEU A 80 -0.23 -5.41 -0.58
N ILE A 81 0.60 -5.50 -1.63
CA ILE A 81 0.72 -6.72 -2.44
C ILE A 81 1.18 -7.90 -1.58
N ARG A 82 2.09 -7.69 -0.64
CA ARG A 82 2.51 -8.75 0.29
C ARG A 82 1.38 -9.21 1.20
N ILE A 83 0.60 -8.28 1.76
CA ILE A 83 -0.61 -8.61 2.56
C ILE A 83 -1.58 -9.42 1.71
N PHE A 84 -1.91 -8.91 0.52
CA PHE A 84 -2.80 -9.61 -0.41
C PHE A 84 -2.34 -11.04 -0.70
N ASN A 85 -1.07 -11.21 -1.07
CA ASN A 85 -0.53 -12.53 -1.39
C ASN A 85 -0.57 -13.49 -0.20
N GLY A 86 -0.31 -13.00 1.01
CA GLY A 86 -0.41 -13.79 2.24
C GLY A 86 -1.83 -14.29 2.48
N PHE A 87 -2.79 -13.38 2.56
CA PHE A 87 -4.18 -13.72 2.85
C PHE A 87 -4.85 -14.49 1.71
N TYR A 88 -4.60 -14.10 0.46
CA TYR A 88 -5.11 -14.82 -0.70
C TYR A 88 -4.54 -16.24 -0.81
N GLY A 89 -3.24 -16.40 -0.56
CA GLY A 89 -2.59 -17.70 -0.51
C GLY A 89 -3.17 -18.59 0.59
N TYR A 90 -3.34 -18.05 1.80
CA TYR A 90 -3.96 -18.75 2.91
C TYR A 90 -5.40 -19.17 2.58
N LYS A 91 -6.20 -18.26 2.05
CA LYS A 91 -7.56 -18.56 1.57
C LYS A 91 -7.56 -19.76 0.61
N LYS A 92 -6.72 -19.71 -0.42
CA LYS A 92 -6.68 -20.74 -1.47
C LYS A 92 -6.18 -22.10 -0.97
N GLN A 93 -5.21 -22.08 -0.07
CA GLN A 93 -4.55 -23.31 0.38
C GLN A 93 -5.27 -23.98 1.55
N PHE A 94 -5.81 -23.20 2.49
CA PHE A 94 -6.33 -23.72 3.75
C PHE A 94 -7.84 -23.56 3.90
N ILE A 95 -8.46 -22.50 3.38
CA ILE A 95 -9.89 -22.24 3.55
C ILE A 95 -10.73 -22.87 2.43
N ASP A 96 -10.44 -22.49 1.17
CA ASP A 96 -11.29 -22.88 0.02
C ASP A 96 -11.51 -24.39 -0.11
N PRO A 97 -10.55 -25.30 0.19
CA PRO A 97 -10.78 -26.74 0.12
C PRO A 97 -11.84 -27.24 1.10
N PHE A 98 -12.03 -26.56 2.22
CA PHE A 98 -12.93 -26.99 3.31
C PHE A 98 -14.09 -26.02 3.55
N ARG A 99 -14.24 -24.97 2.75
CA ARG A 99 -15.20 -23.88 2.96
C ARG A 99 -16.64 -24.38 3.17
N ASP A 100 -17.05 -25.32 2.37
CA ASP A 100 -18.42 -25.85 2.36
C ASP A 100 -18.57 -27.13 3.19
N SER A 101 -17.48 -27.57 3.85
CA SER A 101 -17.54 -28.73 4.73
C SER A 101 -18.30 -28.39 6.02
N PRO A 102 -19.19 -29.28 6.47
CA PRO A 102 -19.79 -29.15 7.80
C PRO A 102 -18.75 -29.31 8.94
N PHE A 103 -17.61 -29.94 8.64
CA PHE A 103 -16.49 -30.15 9.57
C PHE A 103 -15.38 -29.10 9.46
N LYS A 104 -15.60 -27.99 8.72
CA LYS A 104 -14.57 -26.98 8.44
C LYS A 104 -13.82 -26.46 9.68
N HIS A 105 -14.50 -26.40 10.82
CA HIS A 105 -13.93 -25.91 12.09
C HIS A 105 -12.83 -26.83 12.67
N VAL A 106 -12.80 -28.09 12.28
CA VAL A 106 -11.75 -29.06 12.65
C VAL A 106 -10.86 -29.47 11.46
N GLU A 107 -11.33 -29.39 10.22
CA GLU A 107 -10.59 -29.75 9.01
C GLU A 107 -9.60 -28.68 8.58
N ILE A 108 -9.92 -27.39 8.79
CA ILE A 108 -8.99 -26.28 8.55
C ILE A 108 -7.90 -26.34 9.60
N ARG A 109 -6.73 -26.87 9.19
CA ARG A 109 -5.60 -27.08 10.10
C ARG A 109 -4.94 -25.77 10.52
N PRO A 110 -4.28 -25.75 11.71
CA PRO A 110 -3.46 -24.62 12.11
C PRO A 110 -2.38 -24.31 11.07
N SER A 111 -2.16 -23.03 10.80
CA SER A 111 -1.10 -22.56 9.92
C SER A 111 0.09 -22.05 10.73
N ILE A 112 1.28 -22.16 10.14
CA ILE A 112 2.54 -21.68 10.71
C ILE A 112 2.97 -20.41 9.95
N GLY A 113 3.72 -19.52 10.63
CA GLY A 113 4.37 -18.38 9.98
C GLY A 113 3.52 -17.12 9.84
N LEU A 114 2.45 -16.99 10.63
CA LEU A 114 1.61 -15.79 10.68
C LEU A 114 2.41 -14.51 11.02
N ASP A 115 3.51 -14.65 11.76
CA ASP A 115 4.36 -13.52 12.16
C ASP A 115 5.01 -12.81 10.96
N SER A 116 5.19 -13.52 9.85
CA SER A 116 5.74 -12.94 8.60
C SER A 116 4.78 -11.95 7.92
N TRP A 117 3.52 -11.88 8.35
CA TRP A 117 2.47 -11.03 7.82
C TRP A 117 2.29 -9.73 8.61
N ASP A 118 3.00 -9.57 9.75
CA ASP A 118 3.03 -8.31 10.50
C ASP A 118 3.78 -7.25 9.68
N ILE A 119 3.02 -6.55 8.84
CA ILE A 119 3.52 -5.53 7.94
C ILE A 119 3.10 -4.17 8.48
N LYS A 120 4.07 -3.45 9.06
CA LYS A 120 3.84 -2.09 9.55
C LYS A 120 3.94 -1.08 8.41
N PHE A 121 2.97 -0.16 8.36
CA PHE A 121 3.01 0.99 7.49
C PHE A 121 3.64 2.18 8.22
N ASP A 122 4.53 2.88 7.50
CA ASP A 122 4.98 4.20 7.85
C ASP A 122 4.12 5.20 7.09
N TYR A 123 3.32 5.98 7.81
CA TYR A 123 2.35 6.90 7.22
C TYR A 123 2.94 8.28 6.94
N GLU A 124 4.00 8.68 7.67
CA GLU A 124 4.61 10.00 7.52
C GLU A 124 5.08 10.28 6.08
N PRO A 125 5.81 9.36 5.41
CA PRO A 125 6.22 9.57 4.02
C PRO A 125 5.06 9.54 3.00
N LEU A 126 3.84 9.18 3.42
CA LEU A 126 2.63 9.18 2.60
C LEU A 126 1.78 10.45 2.77
N SER A 127 2.23 11.41 3.59
CA SER A 127 1.50 12.66 3.89
C SER A 127 1.14 13.47 2.64
N TYR A 128 1.87 13.33 1.54
CA TYR A 128 1.55 13.95 0.25
C TYR A 128 0.17 13.54 -0.31
N LEU A 129 -0.36 12.38 0.11
CA LEU A 129 -1.70 11.92 -0.27
C LEU A 129 -2.79 12.78 0.34
N LEU A 130 -2.56 13.41 1.51
CA LEU A 130 -3.53 14.30 2.16
C LEU A 130 -3.84 15.53 1.29
N ALA A 131 -2.87 15.99 0.50
CA ALA A 131 -3.04 17.10 -0.44
C ALA A 131 -3.55 16.64 -1.82
N SER A 132 -3.84 15.36 -1.99
CA SER A 132 -4.32 14.77 -3.25
C SER A 132 -5.85 14.82 -3.37
N SER A 133 -6.37 14.35 -4.50
CA SER A 133 -7.81 14.10 -4.69
C SER A 133 -8.35 12.92 -3.87
N SER A 134 -7.50 12.19 -3.16
CA SER A 134 -7.84 10.97 -2.43
C SER A 134 -7.25 10.98 -1.01
N PRO A 135 -7.58 11.97 -0.17
CA PRO A 135 -6.98 12.12 1.17
C PRO A 135 -7.33 10.96 2.12
N ASN A 136 -8.44 10.28 1.88
CA ASN A 136 -8.92 9.16 2.71
C ASN A 136 -8.06 7.90 2.60
N LEU A 137 -7.18 7.79 1.60
CA LEU A 137 -6.34 6.59 1.41
C LEU A 137 -5.47 6.27 2.61
N ILE A 138 -4.99 7.28 3.35
CA ILE A 138 -4.18 7.06 4.57
C ILE A 138 -5.05 6.44 5.67
N ALA A 139 -6.28 6.93 5.85
CA ALA A 139 -7.21 6.38 6.82
C ALA A 139 -7.63 4.94 6.45
N GLU A 140 -7.86 4.66 5.17
CA GLU A 140 -8.16 3.32 4.67
C GLU A 140 -6.99 2.35 4.88
N LEU A 141 -5.74 2.82 4.66
CA LEU A 141 -4.52 2.06 4.96
C LEU A 141 -4.41 1.73 6.45
N ALA A 142 -4.66 2.70 7.33
CA ALA A 142 -4.60 2.50 8.77
C ALA A 142 -5.67 1.50 9.22
N SER A 143 -6.92 1.67 8.78
CA SER A 143 -8.02 0.76 9.08
C SER A 143 -7.76 -0.68 8.59
N LEU A 144 -7.19 -0.84 7.37
CA LEU A 144 -6.81 -2.16 6.87
C LEU A 144 -5.69 -2.78 7.72
N ASN A 145 -4.70 -1.98 8.13
CA ASN A 145 -3.61 -2.47 8.97
C ASN A 145 -4.13 -3.00 10.32
N ASP A 146 -5.05 -2.28 10.95
CA ASP A 146 -5.65 -2.69 12.23
C ASP A 146 -6.47 -3.98 12.07
N GLU A 147 -7.22 -4.11 10.96
CA GLU A 147 -7.96 -5.33 10.63
C GLU A 147 -7.01 -6.52 10.41
N VAL A 148 -5.89 -6.33 9.72
CA VAL A 148 -4.86 -7.35 9.50
C VAL A 148 -4.28 -7.83 10.83
N VAL A 149 -3.89 -6.91 11.71
CA VAL A 149 -3.32 -7.25 13.04
C VAL A 149 -4.32 -8.04 13.87
N SER A 150 -5.57 -7.56 13.95
CA SER A 150 -6.63 -8.23 14.72
C SER A 150 -6.94 -9.63 14.17
N THR A 151 -6.96 -9.78 12.84
CA THR A 151 -7.21 -11.08 12.20
C THR A 151 -6.08 -12.07 12.46
N ILE A 152 -4.83 -11.64 12.39
CA ILE A 152 -3.67 -12.49 12.72
C ILE A 152 -3.76 -12.98 14.17
N GLU A 153 -4.13 -12.11 15.09
CA GLU A 153 -4.27 -12.50 16.50
C GLU A 153 -5.41 -13.51 16.71
N MET A 154 -6.57 -13.28 16.09
CA MET A 154 -7.68 -14.23 16.10
C MET A 154 -7.28 -15.59 15.50
N MET A 155 -6.52 -15.59 14.38
CA MET A 155 -5.99 -16.82 13.79
C MET A 155 -5.05 -17.56 14.76
N ARG A 156 -4.22 -16.85 15.52
CA ARG A 156 -3.36 -17.46 16.55
C ARG A 156 -4.19 -18.13 17.64
N VAL A 157 -5.17 -17.42 18.19
CA VAL A 157 -6.07 -17.97 19.22
C VAL A 157 -6.75 -19.23 18.70
N ARG A 158 -7.35 -19.19 17.50
CA ARG A 158 -7.97 -20.36 16.89
C ARG A 158 -6.98 -21.52 16.71
N ASN A 159 -5.80 -21.23 16.18
CA ASN A 159 -4.77 -22.24 15.93
C ASN A 159 -4.28 -22.91 17.21
N THR A 160 -4.11 -22.15 18.30
CA THR A 160 -3.76 -22.67 19.61
C THR A 160 -4.85 -23.60 20.13
N HIS A 161 -6.14 -23.20 20.09
CA HIS A 161 -7.24 -24.07 20.50
C HIS A 161 -7.29 -25.35 19.66
N HIS A 162 -7.11 -25.21 18.35
CA HIS A 162 -7.11 -26.36 17.46
C HIS A 162 -5.94 -27.33 17.74
N ALA A 163 -4.73 -26.82 17.90
CA ALA A 163 -3.54 -27.65 18.08
C ALA A 163 -3.51 -28.31 19.48
N ASP A 164 -3.83 -27.57 20.52
CA ASP A 164 -3.63 -28.00 21.89
C ASP A 164 -4.81 -28.78 22.48
N ILE A 165 -6.02 -28.57 21.94
CA ILE A 165 -7.24 -29.18 22.46
C ILE A 165 -7.92 -30.06 21.42
N VAL A 166 -8.23 -29.51 20.24
CA VAL A 166 -9.02 -30.24 19.23
C VAL A 166 -8.24 -31.40 18.64
N GLN A 167 -7.00 -31.20 18.19
CA GLN A 167 -6.21 -32.27 17.60
C GLN A 167 -6.04 -33.50 18.51
N PRO A 168 -5.68 -33.38 19.80
CA PRO A 168 -5.57 -34.53 20.68
C PRO A 168 -6.89 -35.29 20.85
N LEU A 169 -8.03 -34.61 20.86
CA LEU A 169 -9.36 -35.25 20.93
C LEU A 169 -9.67 -35.99 19.62
N MET A 170 -9.40 -35.37 18.47
CA MET A 170 -9.60 -35.96 17.15
C MET A 170 -8.72 -37.20 16.91
N GLU A 171 -7.48 -37.19 17.41
CA GLU A 171 -6.58 -38.34 17.35
C GLU A 171 -7.13 -39.51 18.16
N LYS A 172 -7.63 -39.27 19.37
CA LYS A 172 -8.23 -40.30 20.22
C LYS A 172 -9.49 -40.92 19.61
N SER A 173 -10.28 -40.15 18.86
CA SER A 173 -11.48 -40.63 18.19
C SER A 173 -11.22 -41.41 16.92
N GLY A 174 -9.99 -41.39 16.38
CA GLY A 174 -9.63 -41.96 15.09
C GLY A 174 -10.16 -41.20 13.89
N PHE A 175 -10.63 -39.97 14.04
CA PHE A 175 -11.18 -39.14 12.95
C PHE A 175 -10.21 -39.02 11.78
N TYR A 176 -8.95 -38.67 12.06
CA TYR A 176 -7.93 -38.53 11.00
C TYR A 176 -7.50 -39.85 10.35
N GLN A 177 -7.94 -40.97 10.90
CA GLN A 177 -7.72 -42.33 10.34
C GLN A 177 -8.90 -42.78 9.47
N GLY A 178 -9.85 -41.89 9.18
CA GLY A 178 -11.02 -42.16 8.33
C GLY A 178 -12.22 -42.73 9.09
N ALA A 179 -12.27 -42.60 10.42
CA ALA A 179 -13.47 -42.91 11.19
C ALA A 179 -14.64 -42.05 10.66
N LYS A 180 -15.78 -42.69 10.41
CA LYS A 180 -17.02 -41.99 10.05
C LYS A 180 -17.62 -41.40 11.33
N MET A 181 -17.86 -40.10 11.33
CA MET A 181 -18.41 -39.37 12.45
C MET A 181 -19.45 -38.38 11.92
N THR A 182 -20.54 -38.24 12.63
CA THR A 182 -21.57 -37.22 12.37
C THR A 182 -21.18 -35.90 13.05
N ILE A 183 -21.81 -34.80 12.71
CA ILE A 183 -21.60 -33.52 13.40
C ILE A 183 -21.97 -33.63 14.86
N ASP A 184 -23.11 -34.29 15.18
CA ASP A 184 -23.58 -34.45 16.55
C ASP A 184 -22.59 -35.24 17.41
N GLU A 185 -22.02 -36.33 16.88
CA GLU A 185 -20.98 -37.10 17.55
C GLU A 185 -19.70 -36.28 17.77
N LEU A 186 -19.34 -35.42 16.81
CA LEU A 186 -18.20 -34.52 16.95
C LEU A 186 -18.46 -33.47 18.03
N ASP A 187 -19.65 -32.86 18.04
CA ASP A 187 -20.03 -31.85 19.02
C ASP A 187 -20.07 -32.45 20.44
N GLU A 188 -20.60 -33.67 20.60
CA GLU A 188 -20.57 -34.38 21.87
C GLU A 188 -19.15 -34.69 22.32
N MET A 189 -18.28 -35.12 21.43
CA MET A 189 -16.87 -35.42 21.73
C MET A 189 -16.06 -34.18 22.14
N LEU A 190 -16.25 -33.05 21.47
CA LEU A 190 -15.58 -31.79 21.78
C LEU A 190 -16.19 -31.13 23.01
N GLY A 191 -17.46 -31.38 23.27
CA GLY A 191 -18.30 -30.65 24.21
C GLY A 191 -18.82 -29.35 23.58
N GLU A 192 -20.07 -29.01 23.91
CA GLU A 192 -20.83 -27.89 23.30
C GLU A 192 -20.02 -26.60 23.25
N ARG A 193 -19.44 -26.19 24.39
CA ARG A 193 -18.70 -24.94 24.50
C ARG A 193 -17.48 -24.87 23.55
N LEU A 194 -16.69 -25.94 23.46
CA LEU A 194 -15.51 -25.95 22.60
C LEU A 194 -15.91 -26.01 21.12
N SER A 195 -16.90 -26.82 20.79
CA SER A 195 -17.42 -26.93 19.43
C SER A 195 -17.93 -25.58 18.94
N ASP A 196 -18.79 -24.89 19.70
CA ASP A 196 -19.32 -23.59 19.35
C ASP A 196 -18.22 -22.54 19.21
N THR A 197 -17.26 -22.48 20.16
CA THR A 197 -16.11 -21.58 20.06
C THR A 197 -15.31 -21.82 18.79
N MET A 198 -15.05 -23.08 18.43
CA MET A 198 -14.29 -23.40 17.21
C MET A 198 -15.07 -23.06 15.92
N LYS A 199 -16.39 -23.27 15.92
CA LYS A 199 -17.27 -22.89 14.78
C LYS A 199 -17.28 -21.38 14.59
N GLU A 200 -17.44 -20.59 15.67
CA GLU A 200 -17.42 -19.13 15.65
C GLU A 200 -16.06 -18.59 15.16
N LEU A 201 -14.97 -18.94 15.84
CA LEU A 201 -13.62 -18.51 15.46
C LEU A 201 -13.27 -18.88 14.02
N THR A 202 -13.73 -20.03 13.53
CA THR A 202 -13.47 -20.44 12.15
C THR A 202 -14.31 -19.65 11.14
N SER A 203 -15.56 -19.35 11.47
CA SER A 203 -16.44 -18.53 10.61
C SER A 203 -15.94 -17.11 10.51
N ASP A 204 -15.57 -16.49 11.62
CA ASP A 204 -15.00 -15.15 11.68
C ASP A 204 -13.67 -15.09 10.92
N MET A 205 -12.79 -16.07 11.10
CA MET A 205 -11.53 -16.17 10.36
C MET A 205 -11.77 -16.19 8.84
N ILE A 206 -12.72 -16.95 8.36
CA ILE A 206 -13.06 -17.03 6.93
C ILE A 206 -13.54 -15.68 6.43
N GLU A 207 -14.45 -15.03 7.15
CA GLU A 207 -15.00 -13.72 6.80
C GLU A 207 -13.92 -12.65 6.74
N PHE A 208 -13.09 -12.53 7.77
CA PHE A 208 -12.03 -11.53 7.82
C PHE A 208 -10.94 -11.77 6.77
N VAL A 209 -10.56 -13.02 6.51
CA VAL A 209 -9.60 -13.35 5.44
C VAL A 209 -10.15 -12.93 4.07
N ASP A 210 -11.44 -13.15 3.79
CA ASP A 210 -12.11 -12.73 2.55
C ASP A 210 -12.20 -11.20 2.45
N SER A 211 -12.56 -10.53 3.55
CA SER A 211 -12.61 -9.07 3.65
C SER A 211 -11.24 -8.45 3.35
N ILE A 212 -10.20 -8.88 4.06
CA ILE A 212 -8.83 -8.37 3.88
C ILE A 212 -8.35 -8.57 2.45
N ALA A 213 -8.53 -9.75 1.87
CA ALA A 213 -8.12 -10.00 0.48
C ALA A 213 -8.80 -9.04 -0.50
N THR A 214 -10.11 -8.83 -0.35
CA THR A 214 -10.91 -7.95 -1.22
C THR A 214 -10.55 -6.47 -1.02
N ARG A 215 -10.46 -6.01 0.23
CA ARG A 215 -10.12 -4.62 0.55
C ARG A 215 -8.70 -4.27 0.12
N THR A 216 -7.76 -5.20 0.31
CA THR A 216 -6.37 -4.99 -0.08
C THR A 216 -6.23 -4.87 -1.59
N GLU A 217 -6.92 -5.73 -2.38
CA GLU A 217 -6.91 -5.62 -3.85
C GLU A 217 -7.45 -4.26 -4.32
N LYS A 218 -8.56 -3.81 -3.73
CA LYS A 218 -9.11 -2.48 -4.01
C LYS A 218 -8.12 -1.38 -3.69
N LEU A 219 -7.55 -1.40 -2.48
CA LEU A 219 -6.63 -0.35 -2.02
C LEU A 219 -5.34 -0.28 -2.82
N ILE A 220 -4.80 -1.41 -3.31
CA ILE A 220 -3.68 -1.45 -4.26
C ILE A 220 -4.01 -0.65 -5.53
N ASN A 221 -5.21 -0.86 -6.09
CA ASN A 221 -5.63 -0.16 -7.30
C ASN A 221 -5.84 1.34 -7.04
N ASP A 222 -6.48 1.70 -5.93
CA ASP A 222 -6.75 3.09 -5.57
C ASP A 222 -5.44 3.85 -5.32
N MET A 223 -4.48 3.25 -4.60
CA MET A 223 -3.13 3.79 -4.40
C MET A 223 -2.36 3.94 -5.72
N HIS A 224 -2.45 2.95 -6.61
CA HIS A 224 -1.84 3.03 -7.94
C HIS A 224 -2.41 4.22 -8.73
N MET A 225 -3.72 4.36 -8.77
CA MET A 225 -4.40 5.44 -9.50
C MET A 225 -4.06 6.81 -8.93
N ALA A 226 -4.09 6.98 -7.60
CA ALA A 226 -3.75 8.22 -6.94
C ALA A 226 -2.28 8.63 -7.22
N ASN A 227 -1.35 7.71 -7.06
CA ASN A 227 0.07 7.98 -7.33
C ASN A 227 0.31 8.28 -8.83
N LYS A 228 -0.37 7.58 -9.75
CA LYS A 228 -0.24 7.85 -11.18
C LYS A 228 -0.80 9.20 -11.58
N ALA A 229 -1.86 9.66 -10.94
CA ALA A 229 -2.42 10.99 -11.14
C ALA A 229 -1.48 12.10 -10.63
N LEU A 230 -0.87 11.90 -9.45
CA LEU A 230 0.08 12.85 -8.86
C LEU A 230 1.43 12.89 -9.61
N PHE A 231 1.92 11.74 -10.05
CA PHE A 231 3.24 11.57 -10.65
C PHE A 231 3.18 10.91 -12.03
N PRO A 232 2.52 11.55 -13.04
CA PRO A 232 2.23 10.92 -14.34
C PRO A 232 3.48 10.51 -15.13
N LYS A 233 4.62 11.15 -14.86
CA LYS A 233 5.91 10.89 -15.55
C LYS A 233 6.72 9.77 -14.90
N HIS A 234 6.31 9.30 -13.73
CA HIS A 234 7.02 8.27 -12.98
C HIS A 234 6.41 6.88 -13.18
N GLN A 235 7.21 5.86 -12.95
CA GLN A 235 6.73 4.49 -12.92
C GLN A 235 6.13 4.19 -11.54
N ILE A 236 4.86 3.81 -11.55
CA ILE A 236 4.12 3.40 -10.35
C ILE A 236 3.89 1.90 -10.41
N VAL A 237 4.17 1.24 -9.30
CA VAL A 237 3.94 -0.21 -9.14
C VAL A 237 2.47 -0.53 -9.40
N LYS A 238 2.23 -1.59 -10.18
CA LYS A 238 0.90 -2.12 -10.45
C LYS A 238 0.89 -3.61 -10.15
N MET A 239 -0.13 -4.06 -9.44
CA MET A 239 -0.33 -5.49 -9.23
C MET A 239 -0.68 -6.17 -10.56
N GLN A 240 0.09 -7.19 -10.93
CA GLN A 240 -0.27 -8.06 -12.05
C GLN A 240 -1.19 -9.15 -11.53
N LYS A 241 -2.40 -9.26 -12.10
CA LYS A 241 -3.25 -10.43 -11.82
C LYS A 241 -2.55 -11.66 -12.40
N LEU A 242 -2.25 -12.63 -11.55
CA LEU A 242 -1.77 -13.94 -12.01
C LEU A 242 -2.83 -14.50 -12.94
N ASN A 243 -2.53 -14.55 -14.24
CA ASN A 243 -3.37 -15.23 -15.21
C ASN A 243 -3.48 -16.70 -14.79
N LYS A 244 -4.70 -17.21 -14.72
CA LYS A 244 -5.05 -18.61 -14.37
C LYS A 244 -4.49 -19.68 -15.33
N SER A 245 -3.50 -19.38 -16.15
CA SER A 245 -2.98 -20.25 -17.22
C SER A 245 -1.67 -20.99 -16.90
N ILE A 246 -1.32 -21.15 -15.63
CA ILE A 246 -0.34 -22.17 -15.27
C ILE A 246 -1.15 -23.41 -14.84
N GLN A 247 -1.72 -24.12 -15.81
CA GLN A 247 -1.99 -25.53 -15.62
C GLN A 247 -0.64 -26.22 -15.43
N PRO A 248 -0.44 -27.00 -14.34
CA PRO A 248 0.71 -27.88 -14.30
C PRO A 248 0.60 -28.82 -15.50
N THR A 249 1.57 -28.75 -16.40
CA THR A 249 1.74 -29.75 -17.42
C THR A 249 1.98 -31.09 -16.73
N ALA A 250 0.90 -31.87 -16.58
CA ALA A 250 0.96 -33.28 -16.30
C ALA A 250 1.48 -33.97 -17.58
N ASN A 251 2.79 -34.01 -17.75
CA ASN A 251 3.48 -34.86 -18.68
C ASN A 251 4.83 -35.26 -18.08
N ALA A 252 4.79 -36.31 -17.30
CA ALA A 252 5.88 -37.24 -17.19
C ALA A 252 5.24 -38.62 -17.47
N SER A 253 5.10 -38.93 -18.76
CA SER A 253 4.87 -40.27 -19.25
C SER A 253 6.02 -41.14 -18.80
N ALA A 254 5.62 -42.28 -18.27
CA ALA A 254 6.43 -43.48 -18.15
C ALA A 254 7.19 -43.81 -19.46
N ASP A 255 8.45 -44.14 -19.29
CA ASP A 255 9.17 -45.22 -20.01
C ASP A 255 10.19 -45.82 -19.05
#